data_b7afd1722ff86d4f58badaa599fbe7cc
#
_entry.id   b7afd1722ff86d4f58badaa599fbe7cc
#
_cell.length_a   1.000
_cell.length_b   1.000
_cell.length_c   1.000
_cell.angle_alpha   90.00
_cell.angle_beta   90.00
_cell.angle_gamma   90.00
#
_symmetry.space_group_name_H-M   'P 1'
#
loop_
_entity.id
_entity.type
_entity.pdbx_description
1 polymer ?
#
loop_
_entity_poly.entity_id
_entity_poly.type
_entity_poly.pdbx_seq_one_letter_code
_entity_poly.pdbx_strand_id
1 'polypeptide(L)'
;MTEGQIIFDGNDITEADPDERARAGLFMAFQYPVAIPGVTVAKYLRMVINAHREGRGEQAISLKDFRKTVEAAMELTHVPREFSSRYLNDGFSGGEKKRMEILQLALTKPSLAVLDETDSGLDIDALNTVAAGVNTVAEGTDMGVLIITHYQRILHMVKPQFVHIMFEGRIVKEGGPELVTVLEEKGYGWIRDEVAAAA
;
A
#
# COMPACT_ATOMS: atom_id res chain seq x y z
N MET A 1 -17.08 -5.61 -11.04
CA MET A 1 -17.45 -4.25 -11.51
C MET A 1 -18.68 -4.38 -12.38
N THR A 2 -19.66 -3.48 -12.31
CA THR A 2 -20.88 -3.60 -13.10
C THR A 2 -20.76 -2.93 -14.46
N GLU A 3 -19.96 -1.87 -14.58
CA GLU A 3 -19.68 -1.14 -15.82
C GLU A 3 -18.31 -0.46 -15.73
N GLY A 4 -17.71 -0.12 -16.88
CA GLY A 4 -16.42 0.56 -16.97
C GLY A 4 -15.25 -0.38 -17.25
N GLN A 5 -14.05 0.19 -17.27
CA GLN A 5 -12.80 -0.52 -17.50
C GLN A 5 -11.73 -0.05 -16.52
N ILE A 6 -10.81 -0.95 -16.19
CA ILE A 6 -9.60 -0.64 -15.42
C ILE A 6 -8.42 -0.78 -16.37
N ILE A 7 -7.84 0.35 -16.75
CA ILE A 7 -6.65 0.38 -17.61
C ILE A 7 -5.43 0.66 -16.71
N PHE A 8 -4.46 -0.24 -16.75
CA PHE A 8 -3.22 -0.12 -16.00
C PHE A 8 -2.02 -0.28 -16.93
N ASP A 9 -1.18 0.74 -16.99
CA ASP A 9 -0.01 0.79 -17.89
C ASP A 9 -0.36 0.46 -19.34
N GLY A 10 -1.49 1.02 -19.83
CA GLY A 10 -2.02 0.82 -21.18
C GLY A 10 -2.72 -0.51 -21.43
N ASN A 11 -2.78 -1.41 -20.45
CA ASN A 11 -3.42 -2.72 -20.54
C ASN A 11 -4.76 -2.73 -19.81
N ASP A 12 -5.77 -3.36 -20.41
CA ASP A 12 -7.06 -3.60 -19.74
C ASP A 12 -6.89 -4.77 -18.76
N ILE A 13 -7.05 -4.46 -17.47
CA ILE A 13 -6.96 -5.44 -16.36
C ILE A 13 -8.33 -5.65 -15.68
N THR A 14 -9.41 -5.27 -16.34
CA THR A 14 -10.76 -5.32 -15.75
C THR A 14 -11.13 -6.72 -15.26
N GLU A 15 -10.88 -7.73 -16.08
CA GLU A 15 -11.19 -9.13 -15.77
C GLU A 15 -9.98 -9.92 -15.23
N ALA A 16 -8.82 -9.27 -15.06
CA ALA A 16 -7.62 -9.93 -14.56
C ALA A 16 -7.79 -10.39 -13.10
N ASP A 17 -7.31 -11.59 -12.80
CA ASP A 17 -7.30 -12.10 -11.42
C ASP A 17 -6.37 -11.28 -10.51
N PRO A 18 -6.59 -11.27 -9.18
CA PRO A 18 -5.79 -10.47 -8.24
C PRO A 18 -4.28 -10.73 -8.33
N ASP A 19 -3.87 -11.96 -8.57
CA ASP A 19 -2.47 -12.35 -8.74
C ASP A 19 -1.88 -11.90 -10.08
N GLU A 20 -2.69 -11.85 -11.13
CA GLU A 20 -2.30 -11.27 -12.43
C GLU A 20 -2.06 -9.77 -12.30
N ARG A 21 -2.97 -9.04 -11.64
CA ARG A 21 -2.80 -7.61 -11.36
C ARG A 21 -1.55 -7.34 -10.52
N ALA A 22 -1.29 -8.19 -9.50
CA ALA A 22 -0.08 -8.07 -8.69
C ALA A 22 1.19 -8.28 -9.53
N ARG A 23 1.23 -9.30 -10.39
CA ARG A 23 2.36 -9.54 -11.32
C ARG A 23 2.53 -8.43 -12.35
N ALA A 24 1.45 -7.77 -12.75
CA ALA A 24 1.50 -6.60 -13.63
C ALA A 24 2.11 -5.35 -12.96
N GLY A 25 2.30 -5.36 -11.64
CA GLY A 25 2.92 -4.26 -10.91
C GLY A 25 1.96 -3.44 -10.06
N LEU A 26 0.73 -3.92 -9.82
CA LEU A 26 -0.21 -3.32 -8.90
C LEU A 26 -0.04 -3.95 -7.51
N PHE A 27 0.28 -3.15 -6.50
CA PHE A 27 0.32 -3.57 -5.10
C PHE A 27 -0.88 -3.00 -4.35
N MET A 28 -1.44 -3.78 -3.43
CA MET A 28 -2.50 -3.32 -2.54
C MET A 28 -2.17 -3.66 -1.09
N ALA A 29 -2.08 -2.64 -0.25
CA ALA A 29 -2.10 -2.79 1.20
C ALA A 29 -3.57 -2.72 1.67
N PHE A 30 -4.03 -3.78 2.33
CA PHE A 30 -5.41 -3.92 2.75
C PHE A 30 -5.69 -3.20 4.06
N GLN A 31 -6.90 -2.71 4.25
CA GLN A 31 -7.35 -2.17 5.54
C GLN A 31 -7.12 -3.16 6.69
N TYR A 32 -7.45 -4.44 6.47
CA TYR A 32 -7.27 -5.53 7.43
C TYR A 32 -6.47 -6.69 6.82
N PRO A 33 -5.13 -6.70 6.98
CA PRO A 33 -4.30 -7.79 6.48
C PRO A 33 -4.66 -9.13 7.13
N VAL A 34 -4.94 -10.14 6.30
CA VAL A 34 -5.38 -11.47 6.75
C VAL A 34 -4.20 -12.27 7.29
N ALA A 35 -4.43 -13.02 8.37
CA ALA A 35 -3.47 -14.00 8.88
C ALA A 35 -3.52 -15.28 8.03
N ILE A 36 -2.34 -15.88 7.81
CA ILE A 36 -2.22 -17.18 7.12
C ILE A 36 -1.53 -18.17 8.07
N PRO A 37 -2.29 -18.87 8.93
CA PRO A 37 -1.73 -19.85 9.85
C PRO A 37 -0.98 -20.96 9.14
N GLY A 38 0.16 -21.37 9.70
CA GLY A 38 0.99 -22.44 9.12
C GLY A 38 1.90 -22.02 7.96
N VAL A 39 1.78 -20.77 7.46
CA VAL A 39 2.68 -20.23 6.45
C VAL A 39 3.61 -19.20 7.11
N THR A 40 4.91 -19.52 7.18
CA THR A 40 5.87 -18.57 7.74
C THR A 40 6.09 -17.38 6.82
N VAL A 41 6.42 -16.21 7.40
CA VAL A 41 6.76 -14.99 6.66
C VAL A 41 7.82 -15.28 5.60
N ALA A 42 8.90 -15.98 5.95
CA ALA A 42 9.96 -16.31 4.99
C ALA A 42 9.45 -17.16 3.81
N LYS A 43 8.59 -18.17 4.07
CA LYS A 43 7.99 -18.99 3.02
C LYS A 43 7.11 -18.15 2.10
N TYR A 44 6.25 -17.34 2.68
CA TYR A 44 5.36 -16.44 1.95
C TYR A 44 6.14 -15.45 1.07
N LEU A 45 7.11 -14.71 1.64
CA LEU A 45 7.89 -13.73 0.90
C LEU A 45 8.66 -14.37 -0.27
N ARG A 46 9.17 -15.60 -0.09
CA ARG A 46 9.82 -16.33 -1.17
C ARG A 46 8.86 -16.70 -2.29
N MET A 47 7.63 -17.12 -1.95
CA MET A 47 6.59 -17.40 -2.94
C MET A 47 6.23 -16.14 -3.73
N VAL A 48 6.02 -15.01 -3.06
CA VAL A 48 5.71 -13.73 -3.70
C VAL A 48 6.83 -13.30 -4.64
N ILE A 49 8.08 -13.29 -4.18
CA ILE A 49 9.23 -12.93 -5.01
C ILE A 49 9.31 -13.84 -6.25
N ASN A 50 9.13 -15.15 -6.09
CA ASN A 50 9.20 -16.08 -7.21
C ASN A 50 8.04 -15.88 -8.19
N ALA A 51 6.82 -15.62 -7.74
CA ALA A 51 5.68 -15.32 -8.61
C ALA A 51 5.92 -14.08 -9.48
N HIS A 52 6.48 -13.01 -8.91
CA HIS A 52 6.86 -11.82 -9.67
C HIS A 52 8.01 -12.09 -10.66
N ARG A 53 9.00 -12.90 -10.27
CA ARG A 53 10.10 -13.29 -11.15
C ARG A 53 9.62 -14.13 -12.32
N GLU A 54 8.75 -15.11 -12.03
CA GLU A 54 8.13 -15.98 -13.07
C GLU A 54 7.32 -15.12 -14.07
N GLY A 55 6.53 -14.17 -13.59
CA GLY A 55 5.81 -13.23 -14.46
C GLY A 55 6.71 -12.40 -15.40
N ARG A 56 8.00 -12.23 -15.03
CA ARG A 56 9.02 -11.57 -15.87
C ARG A 56 9.88 -12.55 -16.67
N GLY A 57 9.57 -13.86 -16.66
CA GLY A 57 10.37 -14.90 -17.31
C GLY A 57 11.72 -15.19 -16.64
N GLU A 58 11.89 -14.79 -15.38
CA GLU A 58 13.10 -15.02 -14.62
C GLU A 58 13.08 -16.34 -13.84
N GLN A 59 14.24 -16.91 -13.58
CA GLN A 59 14.35 -18.11 -12.74
C GLN A 59 14.02 -17.79 -11.26
N ALA A 60 13.59 -18.81 -10.51
CA ALA A 60 13.35 -18.72 -9.08
C ALA A 60 14.59 -18.21 -8.33
N ILE A 61 14.39 -17.37 -7.32
CA ILE A 61 15.46 -16.80 -6.53
C ILE A 61 16.25 -17.87 -5.76
N SER A 62 17.58 -17.81 -5.80
CA SER A 62 18.43 -18.70 -5.00
C SER A 62 18.21 -18.46 -3.50
N LEU A 63 18.46 -19.46 -2.64
CA LEU A 63 18.36 -19.29 -1.19
C LEU A 63 19.30 -18.23 -0.64
N LYS A 64 20.50 -18.10 -1.23
CA LYS A 64 21.49 -17.10 -0.84
C LYS A 64 21.00 -15.69 -1.16
N ASP A 65 20.53 -15.46 -2.38
CA ASP A 65 20.05 -14.15 -2.81
C ASP A 65 18.74 -13.78 -2.10
N PHE A 66 17.85 -14.75 -1.88
CA PHE A 66 16.64 -14.55 -1.10
C PHE A 66 16.95 -14.02 0.30
N ARG A 67 17.86 -14.67 1.04
CA ARG A 67 18.26 -14.20 2.39
C ARG A 67 18.79 -12.79 2.35
N LYS A 68 19.72 -12.50 1.44
CA LYS A 68 20.31 -11.17 1.28
C LYS A 68 19.24 -10.10 0.97
N THR A 69 18.35 -10.39 0.04
CA THR A 69 17.27 -9.46 -0.37
C THR A 69 16.31 -9.18 0.76
N VAL A 70 15.85 -10.23 1.47
CA VAL A 70 14.88 -10.08 2.56
C VAL A 70 15.53 -9.40 3.77
N GLU A 71 16.77 -9.73 4.13
CA GLU A 71 17.48 -9.06 5.23
C GLU A 71 17.64 -7.55 4.96
N ALA A 72 18.02 -7.17 3.76
CA ALA A 72 18.14 -5.76 3.38
C ALA A 72 16.78 -5.03 3.43
N ALA A 73 15.70 -5.67 2.95
CA ALA A 73 14.37 -5.10 2.99
C ALA A 73 13.83 -5.00 4.43
N MET A 74 14.10 -5.98 5.30
CA MET A 74 13.73 -5.94 6.72
C MET A 74 14.45 -4.80 7.45
N GLU A 75 15.73 -4.59 7.15
CA GLU A 75 16.50 -3.46 7.72
C GLU A 75 15.92 -2.12 7.28
N LEU A 76 15.64 -1.97 5.97
CA LEU A 76 15.03 -0.78 5.39
C LEU A 76 13.67 -0.42 6.00
N THR A 77 12.84 -1.44 6.28
CA THR A 77 11.47 -1.29 6.77
C THR A 77 11.33 -1.46 8.28
N HIS A 78 12.45 -1.55 9.00
CA HIS A 78 12.50 -1.77 10.45
C HIS A 78 11.67 -2.98 10.93
N VAL A 79 11.64 -4.05 10.14
CA VAL A 79 11.00 -5.32 10.52
C VAL A 79 12.04 -6.22 11.17
N PRO A 80 11.84 -6.66 12.43
CA PRO A 80 12.79 -7.53 13.13
C PRO A 80 12.97 -8.89 12.42
N ARG A 81 14.20 -9.40 12.38
CA ARG A 81 14.55 -10.65 11.66
C ARG A 81 13.80 -11.88 12.17
N GLU A 82 13.44 -11.91 13.44
CA GLU A 82 12.67 -12.99 14.06
C GLU A 82 11.28 -13.18 13.44
N PHE A 83 10.74 -12.15 12.76
CA PHE A 83 9.47 -12.25 12.05
C PHE A 83 9.51 -13.27 10.91
N SER A 84 10.69 -13.55 10.34
CA SER A 84 10.86 -14.52 9.26
C SER A 84 10.33 -15.91 9.61
N SER A 85 10.42 -16.32 10.88
CA SER A 85 9.98 -17.63 11.38
C SER A 85 8.55 -17.67 11.91
N ARG A 86 7.92 -16.50 12.13
CA ARG A 86 6.52 -16.42 12.60
C ARG A 86 5.57 -16.71 11.43
N TYR A 87 4.36 -17.14 11.74
CA TYR A 87 3.30 -17.27 10.74
C TYR A 87 2.81 -15.88 10.30
N LEU A 88 2.54 -15.73 9.00
CA LEU A 88 2.17 -14.44 8.42
C LEU A 88 0.93 -13.86 9.09
N ASN A 89 1.10 -12.68 9.68
CA ASN A 89 0.06 -11.90 10.36
C ASN A 89 -0.64 -12.61 11.53
N ASP A 90 -0.22 -13.84 11.91
CA ASP A 90 -0.80 -14.59 13.00
C ASP A 90 -0.25 -14.08 14.35
N GLY A 91 -1.15 -13.56 15.20
CA GLY A 91 -0.79 -12.93 16.45
C GLY A 91 0.01 -11.63 16.33
N PHE A 92 0.01 -11.00 15.14
CA PHE A 92 0.64 -9.70 14.95
C PHE A 92 -0.27 -8.58 15.44
N SER A 93 0.30 -7.56 16.06
CA SER A 93 -0.39 -6.29 16.33
C SER A 93 -0.73 -5.56 15.01
N GLY A 94 -1.62 -4.57 15.06
CA GLY A 94 -1.96 -3.75 13.90
C GLY A 94 -0.72 -3.13 13.23
N GLY A 95 0.16 -2.52 14.02
CA GLY A 95 1.40 -1.93 13.52
C GLY A 95 2.39 -2.95 12.94
N GLU A 96 2.47 -4.16 13.51
CA GLU A 96 3.29 -5.24 12.95
C GLU A 96 2.77 -5.72 11.60
N LYS A 97 1.44 -5.86 11.44
CA LYS A 97 0.82 -6.22 10.16
C LYS A 97 1.09 -5.17 9.10
N LYS A 98 0.97 -3.88 9.42
CA LYS A 98 1.23 -2.79 8.48
C LYS A 98 2.72 -2.71 8.09
N ARG A 99 3.65 -2.87 9.03
CA ARG A 99 5.08 -3.00 8.68
C ARG A 99 5.36 -4.19 7.77
N MET A 100 4.63 -5.30 7.95
CA MET A 100 4.75 -6.46 7.06
C MET A 100 4.27 -6.15 5.64
N GLU A 101 3.23 -5.32 5.45
CA GLU A 101 2.80 -4.84 4.14
C GLU A 101 3.87 -3.93 3.50
N ILE A 102 4.48 -3.02 4.27
CA ILE A 102 5.58 -2.17 3.77
C ILE A 102 6.80 -3.02 3.38
N LEU A 103 7.12 -4.08 4.12
CA LEU A 103 8.16 -5.04 3.73
C LEU A 103 7.84 -5.72 2.38
N GLN A 104 6.59 -6.11 2.17
CA GLN A 104 6.15 -6.68 0.89
C GLN A 104 6.27 -5.65 -0.24
N LEU A 105 5.85 -4.40 0.00
CA LEU A 105 6.01 -3.28 -0.93
C LEU A 105 7.48 -3.11 -1.36
N ALA A 106 8.40 -3.10 -0.39
CA ALA A 106 9.84 -2.97 -0.65
C ALA A 106 10.41 -4.12 -1.48
N LEU A 107 9.88 -5.34 -1.32
CA LEU A 107 10.33 -6.54 -2.02
C LEU A 107 9.74 -6.69 -3.42
N THR A 108 8.49 -6.29 -3.62
CA THR A 108 7.79 -6.42 -4.91
C THR A 108 8.10 -5.29 -5.87
N LYS A 109 8.40 -4.09 -5.37
CA LYS A 109 8.71 -2.88 -6.15
C LYS A 109 7.68 -2.64 -7.27
N PRO A 110 6.42 -2.43 -6.92
CA PRO A 110 5.35 -2.27 -7.90
C PRO A 110 5.48 -0.94 -8.66
N SER A 111 4.75 -0.82 -9.78
CA SER A 111 4.60 0.46 -10.49
C SER A 111 3.58 1.36 -9.80
N LEU A 112 2.56 0.76 -9.14
CA LEU A 112 1.55 1.48 -8.37
C LEU A 112 1.26 0.75 -7.07
N ALA A 113 1.34 1.48 -5.96
CA ALA A 113 0.89 1.01 -4.64
C ALA A 113 -0.42 1.69 -4.25
N VAL A 114 -1.45 0.90 -3.99
CA VAL A 114 -2.73 1.35 -3.41
C VAL A 114 -2.70 1.02 -1.92
N LEU A 115 -2.78 2.03 -1.07
CA LEU A 115 -2.74 1.92 0.39
C LEU A 115 -4.13 2.24 0.95
N ASP A 116 -4.90 1.20 1.28
CA ASP A 116 -6.27 1.34 1.73
C ASP A 116 -6.33 1.43 3.26
N GLU A 117 -6.68 2.63 3.76
CA GLU A 117 -6.76 2.95 5.20
C GLU A 117 -5.59 2.37 6.03
N THR A 118 -4.38 2.48 5.49
CA THR A 118 -3.16 1.90 6.10
C THR A 118 -2.82 2.51 7.46
N ASP A 119 -3.40 3.65 7.78
CA ASP A 119 -3.28 4.40 9.02
C ASP A 119 -4.36 4.04 10.07
N SER A 120 -5.38 3.28 9.69
CA SER A 120 -6.50 2.93 10.59
C SER A 120 -6.04 2.06 11.76
N GLY A 121 -6.42 2.47 12.98
CA GLY A 121 -6.13 1.72 14.21
C GLY A 121 -4.66 1.73 14.65
N LEU A 122 -3.81 2.57 14.05
CA LEU A 122 -2.42 2.73 14.46
C LEU A 122 -2.26 3.81 15.52
N ASP A 123 -1.36 3.55 16.50
CA ASP A 123 -0.82 4.60 17.34
C ASP A 123 0.14 5.52 16.53
N ILE A 124 0.57 6.62 17.13
CA ILE A 124 1.39 7.63 16.44
C ILE A 124 2.76 7.08 16.02
N ASP A 125 3.35 6.17 16.79
CA ASP A 125 4.68 5.62 16.52
C ASP A 125 4.61 4.60 15.36
N ALA A 126 3.58 3.75 15.35
CA ALA A 126 3.31 2.84 14.25
C ALA A 126 2.99 3.61 12.95
N LEU A 127 2.20 4.68 13.03
CA LEU A 127 1.89 5.54 11.90
C LEU A 127 3.14 6.21 11.32
N ASN A 128 4.00 6.78 12.18
CA ASN A 128 5.28 7.36 11.76
C ASN A 128 6.15 6.32 11.04
N THR A 129 6.23 5.11 11.58
CA THR A 129 7.03 4.02 11.00
C THR A 129 6.50 3.61 9.62
N VAL A 130 5.19 3.48 9.47
CA VAL A 130 4.54 3.13 8.20
C VAL A 130 4.75 4.24 7.17
N ALA A 131 4.51 5.49 7.51
CA ALA A 131 4.69 6.63 6.61
C ALA A 131 6.16 6.78 6.17
N ALA A 132 7.11 6.65 7.10
CA ALA A 132 8.54 6.64 6.79
C ALA A 132 8.90 5.49 5.84
N GLY A 133 8.36 4.29 6.08
CA GLY A 133 8.56 3.13 5.21
C GLY A 133 8.05 3.35 3.78
N VAL A 134 6.84 3.91 3.63
CA VAL A 134 6.27 4.28 2.31
C VAL A 134 7.19 5.28 1.60
N ASN A 135 7.57 6.37 2.27
CA ASN A 135 8.45 7.38 1.69
C ASN A 135 9.80 6.77 1.26
N THR A 136 10.41 5.96 2.13
CA THR A 136 11.71 5.32 1.84
C THR A 136 11.65 4.39 0.63
N VAL A 137 10.56 3.63 0.48
CA VAL A 137 10.39 2.70 -0.65
C VAL A 137 10.07 3.46 -1.94
N ALA A 138 9.32 4.58 -1.85
CA ALA A 138 8.98 5.41 -3.00
C ALA A 138 10.15 6.29 -3.46
N GLU A 139 11.05 6.67 -2.55
CA GLU A 139 12.16 7.57 -2.84
C GLU A 139 13.09 7.02 -3.94
N GLY A 140 13.37 7.83 -4.96
CA GLY A 140 14.24 7.46 -6.08
C GLY A 140 13.65 6.40 -7.01
N THR A 141 12.35 6.17 -6.97
CA THR A 141 11.61 5.27 -7.87
C THR A 141 10.52 6.03 -8.62
N ASP A 142 10.04 5.46 -9.74
CA ASP A 142 8.89 5.97 -10.50
C ASP A 142 7.56 5.37 -9.98
N MET A 143 7.54 4.80 -8.77
CA MET A 143 6.36 4.18 -8.19
C MET A 143 5.29 5.23 -7.88
N GLY A 144 4.10 5.06 -8.44
CA GLY A 144 2.91 5.80 -8.02
C GLY A 144 2.42 5.30 -6.66
N VAL A 145 1.94 6.21 -5.80
CA VAL A 145 1.32 5.85 -4.52
C VAL A 145 -0.06 6.49 -4.44
N LEU A 146 -1.09 5.67 -4.34
CA LEU A 146 -2.47 6.09 -4.07
C LEU A 146 -2.82 5.73 -2.63
N ILE A 147 -3.08 6.75 -1.80
CA ILE A 147 -3.48 6.56 -0.40
C ILE A 147 -4.97 6.86 -0.28
N ILE A 148 -5.74 5.91 0.23
CA ILE A 148 -7.13 6.10 0.64
C ILE A 148 -7.14 6.24 2.14
N THR A 149 -7.59 7.38 2.65
CA THR A 149 -7.66 7.64 4.09
C THR A 149 -8.75 8.67 4.42
N HIS A 150 -9.27 8.60 5.62
CA HIS A 150 -10.11 9.63 6.22
C HIS A 150 -9.39 10.37 7.37
N TYR A 151 -8.10 10.07 7.61
CA TYR A 151 -7.25 10.71 8.61
C TYR A 151 -6.20 11.58 7.96
N GLN A 152 -6.21 12.88 8.24
CA GLN A 152 -5.24 13.82 7.67
C GLN A 152 -3.79 13.58 8.17
N ARG A 153 -3.61 12.93 9.32
CA ARG A 153 -2.29 12.74 9.94
C ARG A 153 -1.25 12.11 9.00
N ILE A 154 -1.63 11.07 8.26
CA ILE A 154 -0.71 10.42 7.34
C ILE A 154 -0.30 11.34 6.19
N LEU A 155 -1.20 12.24 5.74
CA LEU A 155 -0.96 13.15 4.62
C LEU A 155 0.12 14.20 4.93
N HIS A 156 0.30 14.57 6.21
CA HIS A 156 1.40 15.44 6.63
C HIS A 156 2.77 14.74 6.55
N MET A 157 2.79 13.42 6.69
CA MET A 157 4.02 12.61 6.69
C MET A 157 4.41 12.18 5.28
N VAL A 158 3.44 11.80 4.44
CA VAL A 158 3.68 11.32 3.07
C VAL A 158 3.64 12.44 2.02
N LYS A 159 3.02 13.58 2.32
CA LYS A 159 2.94 14.79 1.49
C LYS A 159 2.45 14.51 0.07
N PRO A 160 1.15 14.33 -0.14
CA PRO A 160 0.58 14.01 -1.45
C PRO A 160 0.82 15.16 -2.44
N GLN A 161 1.01 14.83 -3.72
CA GLN A 161 1.08 15.80 -4.82
C GLN A 161 -0.31 16.23 -5.27
N PHE A 162 -1.26 15.28 -5.22
CA PHE A 162 -2.65 15.47 -5.62
C PHE A 162 -3.58 14.97 -4.52
N VAL A 163 -4.68 15.67 -4.33
CA VAL A 163 -5.72 15.31 -3.36
C VAL A 163 -7.06 15.27 -4.07
N HIS A 164 -7.76 14.15 -3.93
CA HIS A 164 -9.11 13.94 -4.47
C HIS A 164 -10.07 13.70 -3.32
N ILE A 165 -11.14 14.47 -3.26
CA ILE A 165 -12.19 14.30 -2.25
C ILE A 165 -13.31 13.46 -2.86
N MET A 166 -13.57 12.31 -2.26
CA MET A 166 -14.66 11.42 -2.64
C MET A 166 -15.85 11.62 -1.71
N PHE A 167 -17.03 11.81 -2.28
CA PHE A 167 -18.30 11.88 -1.56
C PHE A 167 -19.37 11.09 -2.31
N GLU A 168 -20.10 10.22 -1.61
CA GLU A 168 -21.14 9.33 -2.18
C GLU A 168 -20.66 8.57 -3.44
N GLY A 169 -19.41 8.06 -3.42
CA GLY A 169 -18.84 7.28 -4.51
C GLY A 169 -18.38 8.08 -5.73
N ARG A 170 -18.35 9.41 -5.65
CA ARG A 170 -17.89 10.31 -6.73
C ARG A 170 -16.75 11.17 -6.27
N ILE A 171 -15.80 11.45 -7.14
CA ILE A 171 -14.80 12.50 -6.93
C ILE A 171 -15.50 13.85 -7.13
N VAL A 172 -15.61 14.62 -6.06
CA VAL A 172 -16.34 15.89 -6.05
C VAL A 172 -15.42 17.10 -6.03
N LYS A 173 -14.15 16.90 -5.66
CA LYS A 173 -13.15 17.98 -5.64
C LYS A 173 -11.75 17.41 -5.86
N GLU A 174 -10.92 18.16 -6.57
CA GLU A 174 -9.52 17.84 -6.83
C GLU A 174 -8.66 19.07 -6.56
N GLY A 175 -7.43 18.85 -6.11
CA GLY A 175 -6.46 19.92 -5.87
C GLY A 175 -5.11 19.40 -5.40
N GLY A 176 -4.27 20.29 -4.93
CA GLY A 176 -2.96 19.99 -4.39
C GLY A 176 -2.99 19.78 -2.87
N PRO A 177 -1.79 19.77 -2.23
CA PRO A 177 -1.64 19.58 -0.79
C PRO A 177 -2.43 20.58 0.07
N GLU A 178 -2.73 21.76 -0.45
CA GLU A 178 -3.52 22.80 0.23
C GLU A 178 -4.92 22.33 0.62
N LEU A 179 -5.50 21.37 -0.13
CA LEU A 179 -6.81 20.79 0.23
C LEU A 179 -6.77 20.04 1.56
N VAL A 180 -5.65 19.49 1.96
CA VAL A 180 -5.50 18.84 3.27
C VAL A 180 -5.73 19.85 4.39
N THR A 181 -5.09 21.02 4.31
CA THR A 181 -5.25 22.10 5.28
C THR A 181 -6.70 22.61 5.33
N VAL A 182 -7.33 22.77 4.16
CA VAL A 182 -8.75 23.20 4.10
C VAL A 182 -9.68 22.18 4.77
N LEU A 183 -9.43 20.87 4.56
CA LEU A 183 -10.20 19.81 5.22
C LEU A 183 -9.99 19.77 6.73
N GLU A 184 -8.78 20.07 7.21
CA GLU A 184 -8.51 20.16 8.65
C GLU A 184 -9.24 21.34 9.32
N GLU A 185 -9.24 22.50 8.67
CA GLU A 185 -9.86 23.70 9.20
C GLU A 185 -11.39 23.65 9.14
N LYS A 186 -11.96 23.15 8.04
CA LYS A 186 -13.41 23.23 7.75
C LYS A 186 -14.15 21.90 7.91
N GLY A 187 -13.44 20.78 8.06
CA GLY A 187 -14.05 19.45 8.01
C GLY A 187 -14.65 19.16 6.63
N TYR A 188 -15.61 18.24 6.58
CA TYR A 188 -16.30 17.83 5.33
C TYR A 188 -17.66 18.52 5.12
N GLY A 189 -18.11 19.39 6.05
CA GLY A 189 -19.44 20.02 5.98
C GLY A 189 -19.65 20.84 4.72
N TRP A 190 -18.68 21.68 4.38
CA TRP A 190 -18.73 22.55 3.20
C TRP A 190 -18.78 21.78 1.87
N ILE A 191 -18.20 20.56 1.81
CA ILE A 191 -18.29 19.67 0.62
C ILE A 191 -19.76 19.26 0.39
N ARG A 192 -20.48 18.90 1.46
CA ARG A 192 -21.90 18.54 1.36
C ARG A 192 -22.72 19.69 0.83
N ASP A 193 -22.45 20.91 1.32
CA ASP A 193 -23.15 22.13 0.91
C ASP A 193 -22.87 22.45 -0.56
N GLU A 194 -21.61 22.33 -1.02
CA GLU A 194 -21.23 22.52 -2.44
C GLU A 194 -21.92 21.47 -3.35
N VAL A 195 -21.93 20.18 -2.97
CA VAL A 195 -22.56 19.13 -3.75
C VAL A 195 -24.08 19.31 -3.78
N ALA A 196 -24.70 19.69 -2.67
CA ALA A 196 -26.15 19.96 -2.62
C ALA A 196 -26.54 21.18 -3.47
N ALA A 197 -25.67 22.18 -3.58
CA ALA A 197 -25.93 23.37 -4.40
C ALA A 197 -25.71 23.10 -5.92
N ALA A 198 -24.99 22.05 -6.29
CA ALA A 198 -24.70 21.66 -7.66
C ALA A 198 -25.66 20.59 -8.22
N ALA A 199 -26.52 20.02 -7.39
CA ALA A 199 -27.52 18.99 -7.74
C ALA A 199 -28.87 19.63 -8.07
#